data_f9c53ed688a101cdd7f5e823eb4feaaa
#
_entry.id   f9c53ed688a101cdd7f5e823eb4feaaa
#
_cell.length_a   1.000
_cell.length_b   1.000
_cell.length_c   1.000
_cell.angle_alpha   90.00
_cell.angle_beta   90.00
_cell.angle_gamma   90.00
#
_symmetry.space_group_name_H-M   'P 1'
#
loop_
_entity.id
_entity.type
_entity.pdbx_description
1 polymer ?
#
loop_
_entity_poly.entity_id
_entity_poly.type
_entity_poly.pdbx_seq_one_letter_code
_entity_poly.pdbx_strand_id
1 'polypeptide(L)'
;FSAARLPMSKYTWFYDCDYKNDNESVLANIKKLKFPVIVKPSATGSSVGIKVADNIDQLKEAIDDAMQYDDKILVEEVVPNLKECNISVVGNYEHQKVSEIEEVISASKFLTYDEKYVGGGKKIKGGYKVPVKNSSKGMASTNRKLPAEISDKLRKDIEDIAVKAFRSLGSAGVCRIDFLIDEKAKKAYINEINSIPGSLAFYLWEAKGVNFSDLLDDLINIGVKNY
;
A
#
# COMPACT_ATOMS: atom_id res chain seq x y z
N PHE A 1 5.52 11.98 4.08
CA PHE A 1 4.45 11.78 5.08
C PHE A 1 4.95 12.04 6.50
N SER A 2 6.15 11.59 6.89
CA SER A 2 6.72 11.81 8.23
C SER A 2 6.81 13.32 8.57
N ALA A 3 7.31 14.15 7.66
CA ALA A 3 7.37 15.60 7.85
C ALA A 3 5.97 16.23 8.05
N ALA A 4 4.95 15.68 7.43
CA ALA A 4 3.55 16.09 7.59
C ALA A 4 2.86 15.47 8.82
N ARG A 5 3.60 14.70 9.62
CA ARG A 5 3.10 13.98 10.81
C ARG A 5 1.90 13.10 10.53
N LEU A 6 1.87 12.48 9.36
CA LEU A 6 0.83 11.53 8.98
C LEU A 6 1.11 10.17 9.64
N PRO A 7 0.06 9.41 9.99
CA PRO A 7 0.23 8.11 10.61
C PRO A 7 0.81 7.11 9.61
N MET A 8 1.94 6.52 9.96
CA MET A 8 2.63 5.47 9.22
C MET A 8 3.09 4.40 10.19
N SER A 9 3.34 3.18 9.70
CA SER A 9 4.11 2.20 10.47
C SER A 9 5.48 2.77 10.81
N LYS A 10 6.06 2.35 11.94
CA LYS A 10 7.44 2.71 12.22
C LYS A 10 8.33 2.04 11.20
N TYR A 11 9.32 2.76 10.70
CA TYR A 11 10.16 2.29 9.63
C TYR A 11 11.61 2.78 9.78
N THR A 12 12.49 2.10 9.10
CA THR A 12 13.83 2.54 8.74
C THR A 12 14.12 2.17 7.30
N TRP A 13 15.10 2.81 6.71
CA TRP A 13 15.55 2.48 5.36
C TRP A 13 17.06 2.65 5.26
N PHE A 14 17.65 1.99 4.27
CA PHE A 14 19.09 2.06 4.00
C PHE A 14 19.33 1.75 2.51
N TYR A 15 20.51 2.10 2.03
CA TYR A 15 20.97 1.63 0.73
C TYR A 15 21.71 0.31 0.87
N ASP A 16 21.72 -0.50 -0.17
CA ASP A 16 22.41 -1.78 -0.23
C ASP A 16 23.92 -1.65 0.06
N CYS A 17 24.53 -0.55 -0.40
CA CYS A 17 25.94 -0.22 -0.11
C CYS A 17 26.19 0.00 1.38
N ASP A 18 25.23 0.63 2.13
CA ASP A 18 25.37 0.81 3.56
C ASP A 18 25.39 -0.54 4.28
N TYR A 19 24.50 -1.46 3.87
CA TYR A 19 24.44 -2.82 4.44
C TYR A 19 25.68 -3.66 4.09
N LYS A 20 26.20 -3.54 2.88
CA LYS A 20 27.41 -4.23 2.44
C LYS A 20 28.67 -3.73 3.18
N ASN A 21 28.72 -2.43 3.48
CA ASN A 21 29.87 -1.82 4.16
C ASN A 21 29.84 -1.98 5.68
N ASP A 22 28.67 -1.84 6.32
CA ASP A 22 28.48 -1.92 7.78
C ASP A 22 27.10 -2.50 8.11
N ASN A 23 26.95 -3.81 7.97
CA ASN A 23 25.67 -4.48 8.26
C ASN A 23 25.32 -4.43 9.76
N GLU A 24 26.30 -4.34 10.66
CA GLU A 24 26.05 -4.30 12.11
C GLU A 24 25.31 -3.01 12.49
N SER A 25 25.74 -1.87 11.96
CA SER A 25 25.08 -0.58 12.18
C SER A 25 23.66 -0.57 11.62
N VAL A 26 23.47 -1.07 10.39
CA VAL A 26 22.13 -1.18 9.77
C VAL A 26 21.21 -2.07 10.61
N LEU A 27 21.68 -3.26 10.99
CA LEU A 27 20.90 -4.19 11.81
C LEU A 27 20.61 -3.61 13.21
N ALA A 28 21.53 -2.85 13.80
CA ALA A 28 21.31 -2.16 15.07
C ALA A 28 20.17 -1.11 14.98
N ASN A 29 20.04 -0.45 13.83
CA ASN A 29 18.94 0.47 13.59
C ASN A 29 17.60 -0.27 13.38
N ILE A 30 17.59 -1.37 12.65
CA ILE A 30 16.38 -2.19 12.44
C ILE A 30 15.91 -2.81 13.75
N LYS A 31 16.81 -3.23 14.64
CA LYS A 31 16.48 -3.79 15.97
C LYS A 31 15.71 -2.82 16.88
N LYS A 32 15.64 -1.54 16.55
CA LYS A 32 14.81 -0.55 17.28
C LYS A 32 13.31 -0.68 16.89
N LEU A 33 13.01 -1.37 15.79
CA LEU A 33 11.66 -1.70 15.39
C LEU A 33 11.16 -2.94 16.15
N LYS A 34 9.84 -3.01 16.28
CA LYS A 34 9.16 -4.16 16.90
C LYS A 34 8.93 -5.25 15.84
N PHE A 35 9.45 -6.45 16.07
CA PHE A 35 9.15 -7.60 15.21
C PHE A 35 7.71 -8.11 15.42
N PRO A 36 7.08 -8.71 14.39
CA PRO A 36 7.64 -8.93 13.06
C PRO A 36 7.79 -7.63 12.27
N VAL A 37 8.73 -7.63 11.33
CA VAL A 37 8.97 -6.53 10.39
C VAL A 37 8.75 -7.01 8.94
N ILE A 38 8.41 -6.09 8.06
CA ILE A 38 8.30 -6.33 6.63
C ILE A 38 9.44 -5.61 5.91
N VAL A 39 10.13 -6.31 5.03
CA VAL A 39 11.23 -5.80 4.20
C VAL A 39 10.71 -5.61 2.79
N LYS A 40 10.93 -4.43 2.22
CA LYS A 40 10.44 -4.04 0.90
C LYS A 40 11.53 -3.39 0.07
N PRO A 41 11.73 -3.78 -1.20
CA PRO A 41 12.41 -2.93 -2.16
C PRO A 41 11.61 -1.63 -2.34
N SER A 42 12.26 -0.47 -2.41
CA SER A 42 11.59 0.83 -2.34
C SER A 42 10.88 1.22 -3.65
N ALA A 43 11.42 0.81 -4.81
CA ALA A 43 10.95 1.22 -6.12
C ALA A 43 10.25 0.10 -6.92
N THR A 44 10.04 -1.08 -6.32
CA THR A 44 9.32 -2.18 -6.99
C THR A 44 7.82 -2.10 -6.72
N GLY A 45 7.02 -2.38 -7.76
CA GLY A 45 5.57 -2.52 -7.64
C GLY A 45 5.13 -3.98 -7.46
N SER A 46 3.83 -4.20 -7.30
CA SER A 46 3.20 -5.53 -7.29
C SER A 46 3.73 -6.52 -6.25
N SER A 47 4.20 -6.03 -5.11
CA SER A 47 4.72 -6.84 -3.99
C SER A 47 5.92 -7.74 -4.34
N VAL A 48 6.66 -7.43 -5.39
CA VAL A 48 7.87 -8.17 -5.76
C VAL A 48 8.97 -7.91 -4.73
N GLY A 49 9.62 -8.98 -4.23
CA GLY A 49 10.72 -8.87 -3.26
C GLY A 49 10.30 -8.49 -1.83
N ILE A 50 9.00 -8.49 -1.53
CA ILE A 50 8.49 -8.18 -0.17
C ILE A 50 8.50 -9.47 0.66
N LYS A 51 9.11 -9.39 1.87
CA LYS A 51 9.13 -10.49 2.84
C LYS A 51 8.89 -10.00 4.26
N VAL A 52 8.27 -10.84 5.06
CA VAL A 52 8.14 -10.64 6.51
C VAL A 52 9.24 -11.41 7.24
N ALA A 53 9.75 -10.83 8.29
CA ALA A 53 10.74 -11.43 9.16
C ALA A 53 10.26 -11.36 10.62
N ASP A 54 10.23 -12.51 11.29
CA ASP A 54 9.87 -12.63 12.70
C ASP A 54 11.09 -12.51 13.62
N ASN A 55 12.28 -12.69 13.05
CA ASN A 55 13.55 -12.70 13.78
C ASN A 55 14.69 -12.19 12.89
N ILE A 56 15.90 -12.08 13.49
CA ILE A 56 17.07 -11.51 12.82
C ILE A 56 17.57 -12.37 11.65
N ASP A 57 17.46 -13.69 11.72
CA ASP A 57 17.96 -14.56 10.66
C ASP A 57 17.07 -14.44 9.42
N GLN A 58 15.75 -14.47 9.61
CA GLN A 58 14.79 -14.21 8.54
C GLN A 58 14.92 -12.78 7.99
N LEU A 59 15.24 -11.79 8.85
CA LEU A 59 15.48 -10.43 8.41
C LEU A 59 16.67 -10.35 7.44
N LYS A 60 17.79 -11.01 7.73
CA LYS A 60 18.96 -11.03 6.83
C LYS A 60 18.61 -11.64 5.49
N GLU A 61 17.94 -12.78 5.48
CA GLU A 61 17.46 -13.42 4.24
C GLU A 61 16.52 -12.51 3.46
N ALA A 62 15.61 -11.82 4.14
CA ALA A 62 14.70 -10.89 3.50
C ALA A 62 15.41 -9.66 2.91
N ILE A 63 16.45 -9.15 3.56
CA ILE A 63 17.28 -8.06 3.06
C ILE A 63 18.05 -8.52 1.81
N ASP A 64 18.71 -9.69 1.87
CA ASP A 64 19.48 -10.22 0.75
C ASP A 64 18.61 -10.43 -0.48
N ASP A 65 17.37 -10.90 -0.30
CA ASP A 65 16.40 -11.02 -1.38
C ASP A 65 15.96 -9.65 -1.92
N ALA A 66 15.63 -8.71 -1.05
CA ALA A 66 15.15 -7.39 -1.46
C ALA A 66 16.21 -6.60 -2.25
N MET A 67 17.49 -6.76 -1.89
CA MET A 67 18.64 -6.16 -2.61
C MET A 67 18.83 -6.70 -4.03
N GLN A 68 18.14 -7.78 -4.41
CA GLN A 68 18.14 -8.25 -5.81
C GLN A 68 17.24 -7.42 -6.72
N TYR A 69 16.34 -6.59 -6.13
CA TYR A 69 15.33 -5.85 -6.87
C TYR A 69 15.51 -4.33 -6.79
N ASP A 70 16.21 -3.83 -5.77
CA ASP A 70 16.38 -2.39 -5.57
C ASP A 70 17.60 -2.10 -4.70
N ASP A 71 18.25 -0.97 -4.94
CA ASP A 71 19.37 -0.49 -4.13
C ASP A 71 18.91 0.12 -2.80
N LYS A 72 17.64 0.53 -2.71
CA LYS A 72 17.06 1.13 -1.50
C LYS A 72 16.05 0.21 -0.85
N ILE A 73 16.32 -0.16 0.39
CA ILE A 73 15.52 -1.12 1.15
C ILE A 73 14.79 -0.40 2.27
N LEU A 74 13.49 -0.64 2.38
CA LEU A 74 12.60 -0.16 3.43
C LEU A 74 12.25 -1.32 4.36
N VAL A 75 12.35 -1.09 5.67
CA VAL A 75 11.94 -2.04 6.71
C VAL A 75 10.93 -1.36 7.63
N GLU A 76 9.76 -1.99 7.81
CA GLU A 76 8.64 -1.43 8.57
C GLU A 76 8.13 -2.42 9.62
N GLU A 77 7.61 -1.90 10.74
CA GLU A 77 6.83 -2.74 11.68
C GLU A 77 5.56 -3.24 10.98
N VAL A 78 5.25 -4.50 11.14
CA VAL A 78 4.02 -5.07 10.61
C VAL A 78 2.81 -4.55 11.39
N VAL A 79 1.78 -4.11 10.66
CA VAL A 79 0.51 -3.71 11.28
C VAL A 79 -0.25 -4.96 11.73
N PRO A 80 -0.54 -5.12 13.03
CA PRO A 80 -1.28 -6.28 13.52
C PRO A 80 -2.76 -6.21 13.12
N ASN A 81 -3.45 -7.34 13.14
CA ASN A 81 -4.88 -7.45 12.81
C ASN A 81 -5.24 -6.74 11.49
N LEU A 82 -4.42 -6.95 10.48
CA LEU A 82 -4.40 -6.22 9.23
C LEU A 82 -5.72 -6.32 8.45
N LYS A 83 -6.24 -5.14 8.09
CA LYS A 83 -7.20 -4.91 7.02
C LYS A 83 -6.61 -3.90 6.05
N GLU A 84 -6.74 -4.13 4.76
CA GLU A 84 -6.28 -3.21 3.72
C GLU A 84 -7.46 -2.41 3.17
N CYS A 85 -7.32 -1.09 3.10
CA CYS A 85 -8.33 -0.20 2.52
C CYS A 85 -7.69 0.78 1.54
N ASN A 86 -8.42 1.11 0.49
CA ASN A 86 -7.98 2.09 -0.49
C ASN A 86 -9.02 3.19 -0.63
N ILE A 87 -8.56 4.42 -0.88
CA ILE A 87 -9.36 5.59 -1.18
C ILE A 87 -8.71 6.39 -2.29
N SER A 88 -9.51 7.01 -3.15
CA SER A 88 -9.00 7.92 -4.17
C SER A 88 -9.27 9.38 -3.77
N VAL A 89 -8.34 10.26 -4.13
CA VAL A 89 -8.49 11.71 -3.98
C VAL A 89 -8.35 12.36 -5.34
N VAL A 90 -9.25 13.28 -5.66
CA VAL A 90 -9.21 14.14 -6.84
C VAL A 90 -9.20 15.59 -6.41
N GLY A 91 -8.35 16.39 -7.01
CA GLY A 91 -8.29 17.83 -6.71
C GLY A 91 -6.96 18.47 -7.04
N ASN A 92 -6.73 19.60 -6.39
CA ASN A 92 -5.50 20.38 -6.42
C ASN A 92 -5.19 20.89 -5.00
N TYR A 93 -4.32 21.88 -4.84
CA TYR A 93 -3.97 22.45 -3.54
C TYR A 93 -5.13 23.20 -2.85
N GLU A 94 -6.14 23.68 -3.60
CA GLU A 94 -7.28 24.43 -3.07
C GLU A 94 -8.44 23.52 -2.67
N HIS A 95 -8.84 22.62 -3.56
CA HIS A 95 -10.03 21.79 -3.43
C HIS A 95 -9.68 20.30 -3.61
N GLN A 96 -10.17 19.47 -2.71
CA GLN A 96 -10.02 18.03 -2.79
C GLN A 96 -11.37 17.36 -2.56
N LYS A 97 -11.65 16.34 -3.35
CA LYS A 97 -12.78 15.42 -3.18
C LYS A 97 -12.20 14.04 -2.90
N VAL A 98 -12.88 13.25 -2.09
CA VAL A 98 -12.52 11.85 -1.81
C VAL A 98 -13.57 10.91 -2.36
N SER A 99 -13.14 9.76 -2.83
CA SER A 99 -14.02 8.69 -3.32
C SER A 99 -14.67 7.91 -2.18
N GLU A 100 -15.40 6.85 -2.52
CA GLU A 100 -15.74 5.80 -1.57
C GLU A 100 -14.48 5.03 -1.15
N ILE A 101 -14.53 4.42 0.05
CA ILE A 101 -13.43 3.56 0.57
C ILE A 101 -13.75 2.12 0.24
N GLU A 102 -12.79 1.41 -0.38
CA GLU A 102 -12.86 -0.04 -0.53
C GLU A 102 -12.05 -0.78 0.54
N GLU A 103 -12.52 -1.94 0.93
CA GLU A 103 -11.74 -2.95 1.64
C GLU A 103 -11.25 -3.98 0.63
N VAL A 104 -9.93 -4.18 0.58
CA VAL A 104 -9.32 -5.22 -0.25
C VAL A 104 -9.41 -6.55 0.50
N ILE A 105 -10.18 -7.49 -0.05
CA ILE A 105 -10.24 -8.85 0.46
C ILE A 105 -9.19 -9.65 -0.30
N SER A 106 -8.01 -9.80 0.30
CA SER A 106 -7.01 -10.70 -0.25
C SER A 106 -7.60 -12.11 -0.39
N ALA A 107 -7.43 -12.73 -1.56
CA ALA A 107 -7.80 -14.13 -1.77
C ALA A 107 -7.14 -15.08 -0.74
N SER A 108 -6.14 -14.60 -0.04
CA SER A 108 -5.41 -15.26 1.03
C SER A 108 -6.01 -15.10 2.44
N LYS A 109 -7.28 -14.69 2.59
CA LYS A 109 -7.97 -14.84 3.91
C LYS A 109 -8.03 -16.31 4.40
N PHE A 110 -7.75 -17.25 3.51
CA PHE A 110 -7.57 -18.67 3.86
C PHE A 110 -6.10 -19.10 3.99
N LEU A 111 -5.17 -18.24 3.63
CA LEU A 111 -3.77 -18.45 3.90
C LEU A 111 -3.46 -17.62 5.14
N THR A 112 -2.89 -18.26 6.16
CA THR A 112 -2.41 -17.57 7.33
C THR A 112 -1.45 -16.46 6.89
N TYR A 113 -1.26 -15.44 7.71
CA TYR A 113 -0.30 -14.35 7.49
C TYR A 113 1.06 -14.91 7.02
N ASP A 114 1.48 -16.05 7.58
CA ASP A 114 2.68 -16.80 7.21
C ASP A 114 2.68 -17.30 5.76
N GLU A 115 1.54 -17.69 5.23
CA GLU A 115 1.44 -18.17 3.84
C GLU A 115 1.38 -17.03 2.82
N LYS A 116 0.92 -15.84 3.21
CA LYS A 116 0.90 -14.65 2.35
C LYS A 116 2.30 -14.05 2.18
N TYR A 117 3.15 -14.14 3.21
CA TYR A 117 4.46 -13.49 3.25
C TYR A 117 5.64 -14.43 3.52
N VAL A 118 5.40 -15.61 4.11
CA VAL A 118 6.40 -16.64 4.39
C VAL A 118 6.41 -17.74 3.32
N GLY A 119 5.93 -17.47 2.10
CA GLY A 119 5.98 -18.37 0.95
C GLY A 119 7.38 -18.80 0.54
N GLY A 120 8.22 -19.14 1.53
CA GLY A 120 9.49 -19.83 1.39
C GLY A 120 9.26 -21.31 1.08
N GLY A 121 9.32 -21.65 -0.21
CA GLY A 121 9.81 -22.91 -0.69
C GLY A 121 9.25 -24.21 -0.12
N LYS A 122 7.99 -24.57 -0.35
CA LYS A 122 7.61 -25.96 -0.58
C LYS A 122 7.15 -26.12 -2.02
N LYS A 123 8.00 -26.71 -2.85
CA LYS A 123 7.60 -27.24 -4.16
C LYS A 123 6.43 -28.19 -3.95
N ILE A 124 5.23 -27.74 -4.23
CA ILE A 124 4.09 -28.64 -4.44
C ILE A 124 4.34 -29.31 -5.78
N LYS A 125 4.79 -30.57 -5.75
CA LYS A 125 4.74 -31.47 -6.90
C LYS A 125 3.26 -31.69 -7.24
N GLY A 126 2.78 -31.05 -8.29
CA GLY A 126 1.44 -31.23 -8.80
C GLY A 126 1.07 -30.00 -9.62
N GLY A 127 1.42 -30.00 -10.89
CA GLY A 127 1.14 -28.92 -11.82
C GLY A 127 -0.36 -28.71 -12.01
N TYR A 128 -0.95 -27.80 -11.27
CA TYR A 128 -2.19 -27.16 -11.69
C TYR A 128 -1.84 -25.91 -12.48
N LYS A 129 -1.93 -26.03 -13.80
CA LYS A 129 -2.00 -24.88 -14.69
C LYS A 129 -3.28 -24.13 -14.34
N VAL A 130 -3.17 -23.02 -13.65
CA VAL A 130 -4.26 -22.05 -13.57
C VAL A 130 -4.48 -21.55 -15.00
N PRO A 131 -5.69 -21.69 -15.57
CA PRO A 131 -5.96 -21.15 -16.89
C PRO A 131 -5.83 -19.64 -16.82
N VAL A 132 -4.83 -19.06 -17.47
CA VAL A 132 -4.80 -17.64 -17.78
C VAL A 132 -5.90 -17.40 -18.79
N LYS A 133 -7.12 -17.17 -18.32
CA LYS A 133 -8.15 -16.57 -19.17
C LYS A 133 -7.74 -15.13 -19.41
N ASN A 134 -7.37 -14.85 -20.65
CA ASN A 134 -7.32 -13.51 -21.21
C ASN A 134 -8.55 -12.74 -20.74
N SER A 135 -8.36 -11.84 -19.81
CA SER A 135 -9.38 -10.84 -19.49
C SER A 135 -8.71 -9.48 -19.49
N SER A 136 -9.01 -8.74 -20.52
CA SER A 136 -8.96 -7.27 -20.59
C SER A 136 -9.91 -6.60 -19.56
N LYS A 137 -10.15 -7.26 -18.43
CA LYS A 137 -10.86 -6.74 -17.28
C LYS A 137 -9.83 -6.39 -16.20
N GLY A 138 -9.22 -5.24 -16.37
CA GLY A 138 -8.41 -4.65 -15.31
C GLY A 138 -9.17 -4.61 -13.99
N MET A 139 -8.44 -4.87 -12.89
CA MET A 139 -8.83 -4.73 -11.48
C MET A 139 -10.22 -5.25 -11.00
N ALA A 140 -11.12 -5.67 -11.90
CA ALA A 140 -12.45 -6.16 -11.57
C ALA A 140 -12.49 -7.59 -10.96
N SER A 141 -11.34 -8.26 -10.84
CA SER A 141 -11.26 -9.67 -10.40
C SER A 141 -10.76 -9.86 -8.96
N THR A 142 -10.44 -8.80 -8.23
CA THR A 142 -10.07 -8.89 -6.81
C THR A 142 -11.33 -8.92 -5.96
N ASN A 143 -11.41 -9.85 -5.02
CA ASN A 143 -12.46 -9.82 -4.00
C ASN A 143 -12.30 -8.52 -3.21
N ARG A 144 -13.33 -7.68 -3.21
CA ARG A 144 -13.36 -6.39 -2.52
C ARG A 144 -14.72 -6.15 -1.92
N LYS A 145 -14.77 -5.38 -0.85
CA LYS A 145 -16.01 -4.80 -0.33
C LYS A 145 -16.02 -3.31 -0.61
N LEU A 146 -17.05 -2.83 -1.26
CA LEU A 146 -17.24 -1.44 -1.62
C LEU A 146 -18.72 -1.06 -1.41
N PRO A 147 -19.03 -0.25 -0.42
CA PRO A 147 -18.12 0.42 0.54
C PRO A 147 -17.47 -0.54 1.55
N ALA A 148 -16.32 -0.13 2.10
CA ALA A 148 -15.62 -0.85 3.16
C ALA A 148 -16.46 -0.95 4.44
N GLU A 149 -16.41 -2.12 5.10
CA GLU A 149 -17.07 -2.34 6.40
C GLU A 149 -16.18 -1.82 7.55
N ILE A 150 -16.23 -0.51 7.78
CA ILE A 150 -15.48 0.18 8.83
C ILE A 150 -16.42 1.15 9.59
N SER A 151 -16.04 1.54 10.82
CA SER A 151 -16.81 2.50 11.60
C SER A 151 -16.76 3.91 10.98
N ASP A 152 -17.80 4.71 11.18
CA ASP A 152 -17.88 6.10 10.68
C ASP A 152 -16.68 6.94 11.15
N LYS A 153 -16.24 6.74 12.38
CA LYS A 153 -15.05 7.42 12.91
C LYS A 153 -13.80 7.07 12.10
N LEU A 154 -13.57 5.77 11.85
CA LEU A 154 -12.40 5.32 11.09
C LEU A 154 -12.47 5.78 9.62
N ARG A 155 -13.69 5.79 9.03
CA ARG A 155 -13.94 6.35 7.70
C ARG A 155 -13.48 7.80 7.63
N LYS A 156 -13.96 8.62 8.57
CA LYS A 156 -13.57 10.03 8.63
C LYS A 156 -12.08 10.22 8.84
N ASP A 157 -11.46 9.44 9.72
CA ASP A 157 -10.02 9.49 9.96
C ASP A 157 -9.23 9.18 8.66
N ILE A 158 -9.64 8.17 7.89
CA ILE A 158 -9.04 7.82 6.60
C ILE A 158 -9.20 8.95 5.58
N GLU A 159 -10.40 9.52 5.44
CA GLU A 159 -10.68 10.63 4.53
C GLU A 159 -9.80 11.85 4.88
N ASP A 160 -9.73 12.23 6.15
CA ASP A 160 -8.92 13.36 6.62
C ASP A 160 -7.42 13.14 6.39
N ILE A 161 -6.93 11.92 6.63
CA ILE A 161 -5.54 11.54 6.39
C ILE A 161 -5.25 11.56 4.89
N ALA A 162 -6.14 11.04 4.06
CA ALA A 162 -5.98 11.00 2.61
C ALA A 162 -5.86 12.40 2.00
N VAL A 163 -6.74 13.33 2.41
CA VAL A 163 -6.67 14.73 1.98
C VAL A 163 -5.36 15.38 2.42
N LYS A 164 -4.94 15.17 3.67
CA LYS A 164 -3.65 15.70 4.16
C LYS A 164 -2.47 15.12 3.40
N ALA A 165 -2.48 13.83 3.09
CA ALA A 165 -1.43 13.17 2.32
C ALA A 165 -1.34 13.77 0.91
N PHE A 166 -2.47 13.89 0.22
CA PHE A 166 -2.57 14.49 -1.10
C PHE A 166 -1.98 15.90 -1.13
N ARG A 167 -2.37 16.75 -0.17
CA ARG A 167 -1.88 18.12 -0.06
C ARG A 167 -0.40 18.20 0.29
N SER A 168 0.09 17.34 1.20
CA SER A 168 1.49 17.37 1.65
C SER A 168 2.50 17.04 0.54
N LEU A 169 2.04 16.36 -0.51
CA LEU A 169 2.84 16.04 -1.70
C LEU A 169 2.67 17.06 -2.82
N GLY A 170 1.85 18.10 -2.64
CA GLY A 170 1.54 19.04 -3.71
C GLY A 170 0.85 18.36 -4.89
N SER A 171 0.07 17.32 -4.65
CA SER A 171 -0.58 16.56 -5.71
C SER A 171 -1.66 17.38 -6.42
N ALA A 172 -1.83 17.13 -7.74
CA ALA A 172 -2.92 17.65 -8.54
C ALA A 172 -3.42 16.57 -9.50
N GLY A 173 -4.73 16.51 -9.75
CA GLY A 173 -5.38 15.45 -10.51
C GLY A 173 -5.92 14.34 -9.61
N VAL A 174 -5.67 13.09 -9.93
CA VAL A 174 -6.16 11.91 -9.19
C VAL A 174 -5.01 11.11 -8.59
N CYS A 175 -5.20 10.64 -7.37
CA CYS A 175 -4.35 9.58 -6.79
C CYS A 175 -5.20 8.54 -6.07
N ARG A 176 -4.61 7.36 -5.79
CA ARG A 176 -5.15 6.37 -4.86
C ARG A 176 -4.18 6.23 -3.70
N ILE A 177 -4.72 6.24 -2.50
CA ILE A 177 -3.96 6.10 -1.27
C ILE A 177 -4.38 4.79 -0.62
N ASP A 178 -3.41 3.94 -0.36
CA ASP A 178 -3.59 2.61 0.20
C ASP A 178 -3.25 2.65 1.69
N PHE A 179 -4.15 2.11 2.51
CA PHE A 179 -4.08 2.13 3.97
C PHE A 179 -3.97 0.74 4.54
N LEU A 180 -3.16 0.61 5.58
CA LEU A 180 -3.12 -0.54 6.48
C LEU A 180 -3.89 -0.18 7.76
N ILE A 181 -4.87 -0.99 8.12
CA ILE A 181 -5.74 -0.76 9.27
C ILE A 181 -5.43 -1.82 10.34
N ASP A 182 -5.12 -1.39 11.56
CA ASP A 182 -5.23 -2.26 12.71
C ASP A 182 -6.71 -2.29 13.16
N GLU A 183 -7.42 -3.35 12.81
CA GLU A 183 -8.85 -3.48 13.10
C GLU A 183 -9.14 -3.45 14.60
N LYS A 184 -8.25 -4.01 15.43
CA LYS A 184 -8.43 -4.07 16.88
C LYS A 184 -8.18 -2.71 17.53
N ALA A 185 -7.12 -2.02 17.12
CA ALA A 185 -6.81 -0.69 17.62
C ALA A 185 -7.65 0.41 16.95
N LYS A 186 -8.35 0.10 15.86
CA LYS A 186 -9.12 1.05 15.02
C LYS A 186 -8.25 2.21 14.55
N LYS A 187 -7.03 1.90 14.09
CA LYS A 187 -6.05 2.85 13.58
C LYS A 187 -5.75 2.62 12.12
N ALA A 188 -5.71 3.71 11.35
CA ALA A 188 -5.29 3.70 9.96
C ALA A 188 -3.85 4.22 9.84
N TYR A 189 -3.07 3.57 9.00
CA TYR A 189 -1.71 3.94 8.62
C TYR A 189 -1.63 4.05 7.11
N ILE A 190 -1.00 5.11 6.59
CA ILE A 190 -0.71 5.21 5.17
C ILE A 190 0.35 4.17 4.82
N ASN A 191 0.08 3.37 3.79
CA ASN A 191 1.03 2.45 3.20
C ASN A 191 1.74 3.10 2.00
N GLU A 192 0.98 3.47 0.99
CA GLU A 192 1.53 4.08 -0.22
C GLU A 192 0.54 5.03 -0.90
N ILE A 193 1.05 5.85 -1.81
CA ILE A 193 0.26 6.69 -2.70
C ILE A 193 0.59 6.36 -4.14
N ASN A 194 -0.44 6.09 -4.92
CA ASN A 194 -0.37 5.84 -6.35
C ASN A 194 -0.81 7.11 -7.10
N SER A 195 0.13 7.85 -7.65
CA SER A 195 -0.12 9.13 -8.33
C SER A 195 -0.83 8.98 -9.67
N ILE A 196 -0.75 7.80 -10.30
CA ILE A 196 -1.47 7.46 -11.53
C ILE A 196 -2.10 6.07 -11.31
N PRO A 197 -3.23 6.00 -10.59
CA PRO A 197 -3.85 4.72 -10.29
C PRO A 197 -4.40 4.07 -11.55
N GLY A 198 -4.35 2.74 -11.62
CA GLY A 198 -4.91 1.98 -12.73
C GLY A 198 -6.36 2.36 -12.99
N SER A 199 -6.71 2.63 -14.25
CA SER A 199 -8.04 3.10 -14.68
C SER A 199 -8.54 4.32 -13.88
N LEU A 200 -7.64 5.17 -13.40
CA LEU A 200 -7.92 6.37 -12.58
C LEU A 200 -8.71 6.06 -11.30
N ALA A 201 -8.70 4.79 -10.86
CA ALA A 201 -9.51 4.30 -9.73
C ALA A 201 -11.01 4.65 -9.85
N PHE A 202 -11.54 4.74 -11.09
CA PHE A 202 -12.90 5.26 -11.38
C PHE A 202 -14.00 4.52 -10.64
N TYR A 203 -13.85 3.23 -10.41
CA TYR A 203 -14.84 2.39 -9.72
C TYR A 203 -15.11 2.84 -8.27
N LEU A 204 -14.15 3.48 -7.61
CA LEU A 204 -14.34 4.06 -6.28
C LEU A 204 -15.22 5.31 -6.34
N TRP A 205 -15.16 6.05 -7.44
CA TRP A 205 -15.95 7.23 -7.70
C TRP A 205 -17.38 6.88 -8.11
N GLU A 206 -17.55 5.85 -8.95
CA GLU A 206 -18.88 5.32 -9.30
C GLU A 206 -19.65 4.88 -8.08
N ALA A 207 -19.00 4.21 -7.11
CA ALA A 207 -19.62 3.85 -5.84
C ALA A 207 -20.09 5.04 -5.02
N LYS A 208 -19.52 6.24 -5.24
CA LYS A 208 -19.93 7.50 -4.62
C LYS A 208 -20.92 8.31 -5.50
N GLY A 209 -21.34 7.75 -6.65
CA GLY A 209 -22.30 8.38 -7.56
C GLY A 209 -21.67 9.33 -8.59
N VAL A 210 -20.34 9.35 -8.73
CA VAL A 210 -19.62 10.13 -9.75
C VAL A 210 -19.32 9.20 -10.92
N ASN A 211 -19.92 9.44 -12.08
CA ASN A 211 -19.66 8.62 -13.26
C ASN A 211 -18.28 8.92 -13.88
N PHE A 212 -17.83 8.05 -14.77
CA PHE A 212 -16.48 8.16 -15.34
C PHE A 212 -16.29 9.44 -16.18
N SER A 213 -17.34 9.88 -16.90
CA SER A 213 -17.26 11.12 -17.70
C SER A 213 -17.09 12.34 -16.81
N ASP A 214 -17.85 12.44 -15.70
CA ASP A 214 -17.73 13.53 -14.75
C ASP A 214 -16.36 13.56 -14.08
N LEU A 215 -15.79 12.39 -13.78
CA LEU A 215 -14.43 12.26 -13.27
C LEU A 215 -13.40 12.80 -14.28
N LEU A 216 -13.56 12.48 -15.56
CA LEU A 216 -12.66 13.00 -16.63
C LEU A 216 -12.79 14.50 -16.78
N ASP A 217 -14.00 15.04 -16.75
CA ASP A 217 -14.25 16.50 -16.82
C ASP A 217 -13.61 17.20 -15.62
N ASP A 218 -13.74 16.68 -14.41
CA ASP A 218 -13.04 17.21 -13.22
C ASP A 218 -11.52 17.23 -13.44
N LEU A 219 -10.93 16.18 -13.97
CA LEU A 219 -9.48 16.07 -14.21
C LEU A 219 -9.00 17.04 -15.29
N ILE A 220 -9.74 17.20 -16.39
CA ILE A 220 -9.45 18.17 -17.44
C ILE A 220 -9.50 19.60 -16.88
N ASN A 221 -10.55 19.91 -16.12
CA ASN A 221 -10.72 21.23 -15.51
C ASN A 221 -9.59 21.55 -14.51
N ILE A 222 -9.13 20.55 -13.72
CA ILE A 222 -7.97 20.72 -12.83
C ILE A 222 -6.71 20.98 -13.66
N GLY A 223 -6.49 20.23 -14.73
CA GLY A 223 -5.36 20.41 -15.61
C GLY A 223 -5.32 21.82 -16.23
N VAL A 224 -6.43 22.28 -16.78
CA VAL A 224 -6.54 23.62 -17.40
C VAL A 224 -6.31 24.76 -16.38
N LYS A 225 -6.76 24.59 -15.12
CA LYS A 225 -6.58 25.63 -14.09
C LYS A 225 -5.17 25.69 -13.51
N ASN A 226 -4.39 24.62 -13.64
CA ASN A 226 -3.01 24.57 -13.13
C ASN A 226 -1.97 25.07 -14.12
N TYR A 227 -2.39 25.43 -15.35
CA TYR A 227 -1.60 26.07 -16.38
C TYR A 227 -2.04 27.54 -16.58
#